data_1de52b66d7499d765cfe5bec3f229429
#
_entry.id   1de52b66d7499d765cfe5bec3f229429
#
_cell.length_a   1.000
_cell.length_b   1.000
_cell.length_c   1.000
_cell.angle_alpha   90.00
_cell.angle_beta   90.00
_cell.angle_gamma   90.00
#
_symmetry.space_group_name_H-M   'P 1'
#
loop_
_entity.id
_entity.type
_entity.pdbx_description
1 polymer ?
#
loop_
_entity_poly.entity_id
_entity_poly.type
_entity_poly.pdbx_seq_one_letter_code
_entity_poly.pdbx_strand_id
1 'polypeptide(L)'
;KADGLAFKFKLKHPEAILALQPYTQDNRLKTCKITKIDIISNNDIAGTFTLSSLGLTGAGSKQIRLETKSDASGAFPDGFPLNNTAASLATNGCFIVIKPGTHTLTIRYWVKDAVNNIEGTVTQSYPAFTYAANSYYDMEAPLKIKAYAGNSYYSWDAQQNFWSGYEWNSANPKQPTKNNYGNPTQILTYPYIPKQDGTDARSYNKAAVDAGLDAQTPLFQTLPNVNELCWYSFEGDPRWDSSELWTMMGKLYQGGLWLKKKATIMRDHHITDPNYLKNGAIDFFGNYVDFHDGTKRTPYQARPSHDIVPNAFDYFFLPATGYYDWYTGWLYGIGRDGSYWQQSLTINGSSKYCTLFEFDADYVYFASNQSSDYQYGLRAQPFE
;
A
#
# COMPACT_ATOMS: atom_id res chain seq x y z
N LYS A 1 67.31 14.82 7.99
CA LYS A 1 66.51 15.54 9.03
C LYS A 1 65.56 16.44 8.29
N ALA A 2 64.28 16.15 8.33
CA ALA A 2 63.25 17.05 7.81
C ALA A 2 63.12 18.21 8.81
N ASP A 3 63.48 19.39 8.39
CA ASP A 3 63.22 20.59 9.12
C ASP A 3 61.69 20.77 9.21
N GLY A 4 61.23 20.99 10.43
CA GLY A 4 59.84 21.02 10.85
C GLY A 4 58.84 21.81 10.03
N LEU A 5 58.53 21.32 8.86
CA LEU A 5 57.37 21.78 8.08
C LEU A 5 56.12 21.15 8.68
N ALA A 6 55.37 21.97 9.42
CA ALA A 6 54.05 21.57 9.89
C ALA A 6 53.07 21.61 8.71
N PHE A 7 52.62 20.44 8.28
CA PHE A 7 51.57 20.33 7.27
C PHE A 7 50.22 20.35 7.96
N LYS A 8 49.35 21.30 7.58
CA LYS A 8 47.97 21.34 8.02
C LYS A 8 47.13 20.61 6.98
N PHE A 9 46.55 19.48 7.36
CA PHE A 9 45.55 18.77 6.55
C PHE A 9 44.16 19.08 7.06
N LYS A 10 43.23 19.37 6.15
CA LYS A 10 41.81 19.39 6.43
C LYS A 10 41.18 18.14 5.83
N LEU A 11 40.93 17.17 6.66
CA LEU A 11 40.20 15.96 6.24
C LEU A 11 38.71 16.30 6.10
N LYS A 12 38.09 15.74 5.07
CA LYS A 12 36.63 15.78 4.87
C LYS A 12 36.16 14.35 4.81
N HIS A 13 34.97 14.11 5.35
CA HIS A 13 34.32 12.83 5.19
C HIS A 13 33.85 12.67 3.74
N PRO A 14 34.23 11.58 3.04
CA PRO A 14 33.77 11.36 1.66
C PRO A 14 32.30 10.92 1.57
N GLU A 15 31.66 10.62 2.70
CA GLU A 15 30.28 10.15 2.86
C GLU A 15 29.31 11.31 3.17
N ALA A 16 28.02 10.99 3.05
CA ALA A 16 26.91 11.74 3.67
C ALA A 16 26.39 10.98 4.89
N ILE A 17 25.84 11.68 5.87
CA ILE A 17 25.29 11.10 7.10
C ILE A 17 23.82 11.46 7.21
N LEU A 18 22.97 10.47 7.38
CA LEU A 18 21.56 10.64 7.73
C LEU A 18 21.39 10.47 9.24
N ALA A 19 20.74 11.43 9.89
CA ALA A 19 20.38 11.35 11.29
C ALA A 19 18.87 11.07 11.40
N LEU A 20 18.51 9.79 11.50
CA LEU A 20 17.12 9.37 11.58
C LEU A 20 16.57 9.65 12.98
N GLN A 21 15.44 10.32 13.06
CA GLN A 21 14.80 10.76 14.31
C GLN A 21 13.32 10.34 14.31
N PRO A 22 13.02 9.04 14.53
CA PRO A 22 11.65 8.57 14.56
C PRO A 22 10.92 9.07 15.81
N TYR A 23 9.65 9.44 15.63
CA TYR A 23 8.74 9.81 16.71
C TYR A 23 7.29 9.50 16.32
N THR A 24 6.36 9.53 17.30
CA THR A 24 4.96 9.28 17.00
C THR A 24 4.00 10.10 17.90
N GLN A 25 2.92 10.55 17.30
CA GLN A 25 1.74 11.04 18.01
C GLN A 25 0.60 10.01 18.01
N ASP A 26 0.77 8.88 17.31
CA ASP A 26 -0.20 7.78 17.30
C ASP A 26 -0.10 6.98 18.60
N ASN A 27 -1.17 7.03 19.41
CA ASN A 27 -1.20 6.36 20.71
C ASN A 27 -0.97 4.85 20.64
N ARG A 28 -1.25 4.22 19.51
CA ARG A 28 -1.02 2.77 19.30
C ARG A 28 0.47 2.44 19.19
N LEU A 29 1.27 3.38 18.70
CA LEU A 29 2.71 3.20 18.52
C LEU A 29 3.54 3.58 19.74
N LYS A 30 2.99 4.35 20.69
CA LYS A 30 3.76 4.87 21.85
C LYS A 30 4.31 3.78 22.78
N THR A 31 3.71 2.59 22.77
CA THR A 31 4.16 1.43 23.55
C THR A 31 5.01 0.46 22.73
N CYS A 32 5.13 0.69 21.43
CA CYS A 32 5.89 -0.15 20.53
C CYS A 32 7.41 0.12 20.63
N LYS A 33 8.18 -0.83 20.14
CA LYS A 33 9.63 -0.72 19.95
C LYS A 33 9.95 -0.77 18.47
N ILE A 34 10.91 0.04 18.02
CA ILE A 34 11.51 -0.10 16.69
C ILE A 34 12.58 -1.18 16.82
N THR A 35 12.41 -2.29 16.13
CA THR A 35 13.31 -3.46 16.21
C THR A 35 14.39 -3.44 15.14
N LYS A 36 14.10 -2.83 13.99
CA LYS A 36 15.05 -2.62 12.88
C LYS A 36 14.56 -1.51 11.96
N ILE A 37 15.47 -0.98 11.15
CA ILE A 37 15.18 0.04 10.14
C ILE A 37 15.82 -0.41 8.82
N ASP A 38 15.02 -0.51 7.76
CA ASP A 38 15.48 -0.77 6.40
C ASP A 38 15.49 0.55 5.63
N ILE A 39 16.64 0.92 5.05
CA ILE A 39 16.80 2.07 4.16
C ILE A 39 17.03 1.53 2.76
N ILE A 40 16.16 1.85 1.83
CA ILE A 40 16.21 1.41 0.43
C ILE A 40 16.37 2.65 -0.46
N SER A 41 17.22 2.54 -1.47
CA SER A 41 17.50 3.61 -2.42
C SER A 41 17.35 3.12 -3.87
N ASN A 42 17.04 4.03 -4.77
CA ASN A 42 17.12 3.78 -6.21
C ASN A 42 18.57 3.56 -6.71
N ASN A 43 19.57 4.06 -5.98
CA ASN A 43 21.00 3.97 -6.31
C ASN A 43 21.79 3.30 -5.16
N ASP A 44 23.05 2.90 -5.44
CA ASP A 44 23.94 2.32 -4.44
C ASP A 44 24.22 3.33 -3.32
N ILE A 45 23.93 2.95 -2.08
CA ILE A 45 24.13 3.78 -0.87
C ILE A 45 25.11 3.18 0.13
N ALA A 46 25.40 1.89 0.04
CA ALA A 46 26.30 1.19 0.98
C ALA A 46 27.24 0.25 0.23
N GLY A 47 28.37 -0.09 0.83
CA GLY A 47 29.33 -1.03 0.27
C GLY A 47 30.77 -0.62 0.49
N THR A 48 31.68 -1.34 -0.15
CA THR A 48 33.11 -0.99 -0.17
C THR A 48 33.37 -0.15 -1.41
N PHE A 49 33.68 1.11 -1.20
CA PHE A 49 34.00 2.05 -2.29
C PHE A 49 35.45 2.46 -2.26
N THR A 50 36.02 2.72 -3.44
CA THR A 50 37.36 3.28 -3.58
C THR A 50 37.26 4.81 -3.59
N LEU A 51 38.03 5.45 -2.71
CA LEU A 51 38.17 6.91 -2.68
C LEU A 51 39.14 7.35 -3.78
N SER A 52 38.70 8.22 -4.66
CA SER A 52 39.49 8.84 -5.74
C SER A 52 39.36 10.37 -5.69
N SER A 53 40.13 11.06 -6.54
CA SER A 53 39.96 12.51 -6.72
C SER A 53 38.57 12.94 -7.20
N LEU A 54 37.81 12.01 -7.76
CA LEU A 54 36.42 12.21 -8.22
C LEU A 54 35.36 11.79 -7.20
N GLY A 55 35.77 11.37 -5.97
CA GLY A 55 34.89 10.89 -4.91
C GLY A 55 34.89 9.37 -4.79
N LEU A 56 33.83 8.82 -4.23
CA LEU A 56 33.65 7.37 -4.02
C LEU A 56 33.20 6.67 -5.32
N THR A 57 34.00 5.69 -5.76
CA THR A 57 33.75 4.90 -6.98
C THR A 57 33.61 3.41 -6.63
N GLY A 58 32.88 2.65 -7.46
CA GLY A 58 32.61 1.22 -7.26
C GLY A 58 31.11 0.93 -7.20
N ALA A 59 30.75 -0.35 -7.23
CA ALA A 59 29.39 -0.85 -7.06
C ALA A 59 29.12 -1.16 -5.57
N GLY A 60 27.89 -1.03 -5.16
CA GLY A 60 27.47 -1.28 -3.78
C GLY A 60 26.09 -1.91 -3.67
N SER A 61 25.49 -1.77 -2.52
CA SER A 61 24.11 -2.17 -2.21
C SER A 61 23.19 -0.95 -2.24
N LYS A 62 21.97 -1.17 -2.70
CA LYS A 62 20.88 -0.18 -2.64
C LYS A 62 20.14 -0.21 -1.31
N GLN A 63 20.55 -1.07 -0.38
CA GLN A 63 19.88 -1.27 0.89
C GLN A 63 20.86 -1.26 2.06
N ILE A 64 20.43 -0.63 3.17
CA ILE A 64 21.06 -0.72 4.49
C ILE A 64 20.01 -1.23 5.46
N ARG A 65 20.37 -2.22 6.27
CA ARG A 65 19.57 -2.65 7.42
C ARG A 65 20.28 -2.30 8.71
N LEU A 66 19.60 -1.60 9.60
CA LEU A 66 20.03 -1.33 10.95
C LEU A 66 19.20 -2.17 11.93
N GLU A 67 19.86 -3.04 12.69
CA GLU A 67 19.24 -3.69 13.85
C GLU A 67 19.34 -2.73 15.05
N THR A 68 18.20 -2.46 15.70
CA THR A 68 18.15 -1.50 16.81
C THR A 68 18.16 -2.19 18.18
N LYS A 69 18.05 -3.51 18.21
CA LYS A 69 18.19 -4.31 19.42
C LYS A 69 19.65 -4.39 19.82
N SER A 70 19.93 -4.13 21.10
CA SER A 70 21.21 -4.42 21.72
C SER A 70 21.20 -5.84 22.33
N ASP A 71 22.36 -6.28 22.82
CA ASP A 71 22.44 -7.44 23.71
C ASP A 71 21.59 -7.22 24.98
N ALA A 72 21.25 -8.30 25.66
CA ALA A 72 20.35 -8.26 26.85
C ALA A 72 20.81 -7.29 27.95
N SER A 73 22.12 -7.03 28.04
CA SER A 73 22.72 -6.08 28.99
C SER A 73 22.84 -4.65 28.45
N GLY A 74 22.50 -4.41 27.18
CA GLY A 74 22.59 -3.12 26.54
C GLY A 74 21.41 -2.20 26.81
N ALA A 75 21.46 -0.97 26.28
CA ALA A 75 20.43 0.04 26.54
C ALA A 75 19.06 -0.27 25.90
N PHE A 76 19.03 -1.05 24.81
CA PHE A 76 17.84 -1.29 24.00
C PHE A 76 17.64 -2.78 23.68
N PRO A 77 17.47 -3.66 24.66
CA PRO A 77 17.39 -5.11 24.41
C PRO A 77 16.19 -5.51 23.53
N ASP A 78 15.09 -4.72 23.57
CA ASP A 78 13.87 -4.93 22.79
C ASP A 78 13.77 -4.02 21.55
N GLY A 79 14.79 -3.21 21.27
CA GLY A 79 14.79 -2.19 20.23
C GLY A 79 14.56 -0.77 20.77
N PHE A 80 14.65 0.22 19.88
CA PHE A 80 14.50 1.62 20.26
C PHE A 80 13.08 1.93 20.74
N PRO A 81 12.92 2.71 21.82
CA PRO A 81 11.60 3.15 22.27
C PRO A 81 10.97 4.11 21.24
N LEU A 82 9.65 4.10 21.14
CA LEU A 82 8.87 5.02 20.29
C LEU A 82 7.87 5.83 21.15
N ASN A 83 8.36 6.36 22.28
CA ASN A 83 7.55 7.07 23.27
C ASN A 83 7.68 8.60 23.19
N ASN A 84 8.52 9.11 22.29
CA ASN A 84 8.68 10.55 22.03
C ASN A 84 7.63 11.05 21.02
N THR A 85 7.11 12.26 21.26
CA THR A 85 6.09 12.90 20.42
C THR A 85 6.66 13.94 19.47
N ALA A 86 7.97 14.16 19.50
CA ALA A 86 8.75 15.00 18.62
C ALA A 86 10.11 14.36 18.34
N ALA A 87 10.77 14.78 17.28
CA ALA A 87 12.11 14.31 16.90
C ALA A 87 13.10 14.49 18.05
N SER A 88 13.94 13.47 18.32
CA SER A 88 14.91 13.48 19.40
C SER A 88 16.04 12.50 19.13
N LEU A 89 17.22 13.02 18.88
CA LEU A 89 18.44 12.21 18.77
C LEU A 89 18.76 11.45 20.07
N ALA A 90 18.47 12.06 21.22
CA ALA A 90 18.77 11.47 22.53
C ALA A 90 17.89 10.27 22.89
N THR A 91 16.66 10.19 22.35
CA THR A 91 15.71 9.14 22.72
C THR A 91 15.93 7.86 21.89
N ASN A 92 15.97 8.02 20.56
CA ASN A 92 16.01 6.90 19.62
C ASN A 92 16.62 7.29 18.27
N GLY A 93 17.40 8.38 18.25
CA GLY A 93 18.10 8.82 17.05
C GLY A 93 19.21 7.85 16.66
N CYS A 94 19.44 7.69 15.36
CA CYS A 94 20.55 6.91 14.84
C CYS A 94 21.17 7.57 13.62
N PHE A 95 22.47 7.27 13.41
CA PHE A 95 23.23 7.81 12.30
C PHE A 95 23.54 6.72 11.29
N ILE A 96 23.24 7.02 10.03
CA ILE A 96 23.48 6.13 8.90
C ILE A 96 24.42 6.81 7.92
N VAL A 97 25.49 6.13 7.59
CA VAL A 97 26.46 6.60 6.58
C VAL A 97 26.02 6.09 5.21
N ILE A 98 25.90 7.00 4.25
CA ILE A 98 25.54 6.67 2.87
C ILE A 98 26.55 7.23 1.87
N LYS A 99 26.63 6.59 0.68
CA LYS A 99 27.36 7.15 -0.46
C LYS A 99 26.68 8.45 -0.90
N PRO A 100 27.42 9.56 -1.10
CA PRO A 100 26.88 10.79 -1.64
C PRO A 100 26.28 10.60 -3.03
N GLY A 101 25.30 11.38 -3.36
CA GLY A 101 24.61 11.34 -4.66
C GLY A 101 23.16 11.77 -4.57
N THR A 102 22.48 11.71 -5.70
CA THR A 102 21.04 11.93 -5.73
C THR A 102 20.32 10.60 -5.50
N HIS A 103 19.56 10.52 -4.42
CA HIS A 103 18.83 9.32 -4.01
C HIS A 103 17.37 9.62 -3.75
N THR A 104 16.49 8.71 -4.16
CA THR A 104 15.14 8.53 -3.60
C THR A 104 15.25 7.51 -2.49
N LEU A 105 14.69 7.79 -1.32
CA LEU A 105 14.78 6.88 -0.19
C LEU A 105 13.40 6.36 0.22
N THR A 106 13.32 5.05 0.44
CA THR A 106 12.23 4.37 1.15
C THR A 106 12.79 3.87 2.47
N ILE A 107 12.25 4.35 3.59
CA ILE A 107 12.69 3.95 4.93
C ILE A 107 11.55 3.21 5.61
N ARG A 108 11.78 1.95 5.99
CA ARG A 108 10.83 1.08 6.66
C ARG A 108 11.23 0.91 8.11
N TYR A 109 10.40 1.41 9.01
CA TYR A 109 10.56 1.24 10.46
C TYR A 109 9.77 0.02 10.90
N TRP A 110 10.46 -1.03 11.34
CA TRP A 110 9.84 -2.22 11.90
C TRP A 110 9.48 -1.95 13.35
N VAL A 111 8.18 -1.93 13.61
CA VAL A 111 7.65 -1.66 14.94
C VAL A 111 7.02 -2.92 15.51
N LYS A 112 7.35 -3.22 16.76
CA LYS A 112 6.83 -4.37 17.49
C LYS A 112 5.94 -3.89 18.64
N ASP A 113 4.70 -4.36 18.64
CA ASP A 113 3.78 -4.26 19.76
C ASP A 113 3.95 -5.52 20.64
N ALA A 114 4.56 -5.35 21.80
CA ALA A 114 4.79 -6.46 22.73
C ALA A 114 3.48 -6.98 23.37
N VAL A 115 2.44 -6.15 23.45
CA VAL A 115 1.15 -6.52 24.07
C VAL A 115 0.37 -7.48 23.15
N ASN A 116 0.30 -7.14 21.86
CA ASN A 116 -0.44 -7.92 20.87
C ASN A 116 0.46 -8.91 20.10
N ASN A 117 1.76 -8.89 20.36
CA ASN A 117 2.78 -9.69 19.67
C ASN A 117 2.73 -9.54 18.13
N ILE A 118 2.43 -8.31 17.66
CA ILE A 118 2.43 -7.96 16.25
C ILE A 118 3.73 -7.21 15.95
N GLU A 119 4.42 -7.60 14.88
CA GLU A 119 5.56 -6.89 14.33
C GLU A 119 5.30 -6.60 12.86
N GLY A 120 5.45 -5.34 12.46
CA GLY A 120 5.24 -4.92 11.08
C GLY A 120 5.92 -3.58 10.77
N THR A 121 5.73 -3.08 9.56
CA THR A 121 6.41 -1.89 9.07
C THR A 121 5.51 -0.67 9.02
N VAL A 122 6.13 0.49 9.28
CA VAL A 122 5.60 1.81 8.90
C VAL A 122 6.59 2.40 7.90
N THR A 123 6.14 2.57 6.67
CA THR A 123 6.99 3.02 5.56
C THR A 123 6.92 4.53 5.37
N GLN A 124 8.09 5.18 5.28
CA GLN A 124 8.26 6.58 4.91
C GLN A 124 8.98 6.66 3.55
N SER A 125 8.55 7.58 2.69
CA SER A 125 9.18 7.80 1.39
C SER A 125 9.68 9.23 1.25
N TYR A 126 10.87 9.36 0.69
CA TYR A 126 11.52 10.65 0.47
C TYR A 126 11.81 10.80 -1.03
N PRO A 127 11.40 11.92 -1.65
CA PRO A 127 11.66 12.17 -3.07
C PRO A 127 13.15 12.28 -3.37
N ALA A 128 13.50 12.34 -4.65
CA ALA A 128 14.88 12.52 -5.08
C ALA A 128 15.48 13.78 -4.45
N PHE A 129 16.59 13.58 -3.74
CA PHE A 129 17.35 14.64 -3.09
C PHE A 129 18.86 14.36 -3.21
N THR A 130 19.67 15.43 -3.33
CA THR A 130 21.13 15.30 -3.43
C THR A 130 21.77 15.39 -2.07
N TYR A 131 22.31 14.27 -1.61
CA TYR A 131 23.07 14.13 -0.37
C TYR A 131 24.56 14.37 -0.66
N ALA A 132 25.07 15.50 -0.20
CA ALA A 132 26.44 15.92 -0.48
C ALA A 132 27.45 15.23 0.45
N ALA A 133 28.67 15.00 -0.04
CA ALA A 133 29.78 14.54 0.78
C ALA A 133 30.09 15.52 1.93
N ASN A 134 30.58 15.03 3.04
CA ASN A 134 30.90 15.79 4.24
C ASN A 134 29.71 16.60 4.78
N SER A 135 28.53 16.08 4.61
CA SER A 135 27.26 16.72 5.02
C SER A 135 26.44 15.76 5.87
N TYR A 136 25.62 16.34 6.71
CA TYR A 136 24.78 15.70 7.68
C TYR A 136 23.34 16.20 7.46
N TYR A 137 22.38 15.28 7.51
CA TYR A 137 20.98 15.55 7.21
C TYR A 137 20.08 15.02 8.32
N ASP A 138 19.36 15.93 8.98
CA ASP A 138 18.30 15.55 9.91
C ASP A 138 17.11 14.99 9.17
N MET A 139 16.73 13.77 9.53
CA MET A 139 15.62 13.02 8.92
C MET A 139 14.56 12.76 9.99
N GLU A 140 13.69 13.75 10.19
CA GLU A 140 12.53 13.57 11.07
C GLU A 140 11.56 12.55 10.47
N ALA A 141 11.11 11.60 11.29
CA ALA A 141 10.18 10.54 10.86
C ALA A 141 8.95 10.50 11.78
N PRO A 142 7.88 11.25 11.46
CA PRO A 142 6.61 11.18 12.17
C PRO A 142 5.88 9.87 11.81
N LEU A 143 6.12 8.81 12.58
CA LEU A 143 5.53 7.51 12.34
C LEU A 143 4.05 7.52 12.70
N LYS A 144 3.22 7.10 11.74
CA LYS A 144 1.77 6.99 11.89
C LYS A 144 1.26 5.80 11.09
N ILE A 145 0.43 4.98 11.72
CA ILE A 145 -0.24 3.89 11.03
C ILE A 145 -1.41 4.46 10.21
N LYS A 146 -1.47 4.15 8.92
CA LYS A 146 -2.55 4.58 8.04
C LYS A 146 -3.87 3.96 8.49
N ALA A 147 -4.88 4.80 8.67
CA ALA A 147 -6.22 4.37 9.05
C ALA A 147 -7.14 4.37 7.82
N TYR A 148 -7.89 3.29 7.65
CA TYR A 148 -8.88 3.14 6.59
C TYR A 148 -10.28 3.13 7.19
N ALA A 149 -11.24 3.72 6.48
CA ALA A 149 -12.63 3.79 6.93
C ALA A 149 -13.29 2.40 6.89
N GLY A 150 -13.89 1.97 7.99
CA GLY A 150 -14.55 0.67 8.10
C GLY A 150 -15.90 0.60 7.36
N ASN A 151 -16.46 1.75 6.98
CA ASN A 151 -17.75 1.86 6.30
C ASN A 151 -17.64 2.05 4.77
N SER A 152 -16.49 1.76 4.17
CA SER A 152 -16.29 1.88 2.70
C SER A 152 -16.52 0.56 1.95
N TYR A 153 -17.34 -0.33 2.49
CA TYR A 153 -17.80 -1.53 1.80
C TYR A 153 -19.18 -1.30 1.21
N TYR A 154 -19.36 -1.63 -0.05
CA TYR A 154 -20.59 -1.39 -0.82
C TYR A 154 -20.91 -2.61 -1.67
N SER A 155 -22.20 -2.85 -1.94
CA SER A 155 -22.59 -3.59 -3.15
C SER A 155 -22.32 -2.70 -4.36
N TRP A 156 -22.18 -3.27 -5.56
CA TRP A 156 -21.77 -2.50 -6.73
C TRP A 156 -22.71 -1.32 -7.03
N ASP A 157 -22.14 -0.13 -7.11
CA ASP A 157 -22.86 1.13 -7.38
C ASP A 157 -24.02 1.44 -6.41
N ALA A 158 -23.98 0.92 -5.19
CA ALA A 158 -24.98 1.18 -4.16
C ALA A 158 -24.91 2.64 -3.67
N GLN A 159 -26.07 3.18 -3.26
CA GLN A 159 -26.20 4.54 -2.72
C GLN A 159 -25.65 4.66 -1.29
N GLN A 160 -25.71 3.57 -0.52
CA GLN A 160 -25.25 3.51 0.87
C GLN A 160 -24.29 2.34 1.05
N ASN A 161 -23.41 2.45 2.06
CA ASN A 161 -22.50 1.36 2.39
C ASN A 161 -23.26 0.11 2.81
N PHE A 162 -22.66 -1.06 2.62
CA PHE A 162 -23.22 -2.38 2.86
C PHE A 162 -23.78 -2.53 4.29
N TRP A 163 -23.16 -1.90 5.28
CA TRP A 163 -23.52 -1.97 6.68
C TRP A 163 -24.28 -0.75 7.20
N SER A 164 -24.76 0.14 6.32
CA SER A 164 -25.45 1.38 6.73
C SER A 164 -26.55 1.12 7.77
N GLY A 165 -26.43 1.79 8.93
CA GLY A 165 -27.25 1.61 10.12
C GLY A 165 -26.80 0.49 11.07
N TYR A 166 -25.84 -0.34 10.65
CA TYR A 166 -25.29 -1.49 11.41
C TYR A 166 -23.77 -1.52 11.42
N GLU A 167 -23.13 -0.40 11.15
CA GLU A 167 -21.67 -0.27 11.12
C GLU A 167 -21.03 -0.68 12.46
N TRP A 168 -19.78 -1.07 12.42
CA TRP A 168 -19.01 -1.56 13.57
C TRP A 168 -19.01 -0.62 14.78
N ASN A 169 -19.24 0.68 14.58
CA ASN A 169 -19.27 1.75 15.58
C ASN A 169 -20.65 2.41 15.73
N SER A 170 -21.70 1.84 15.14
CA SER A 170 -23.07 2.33 15.28
C SER A 170 -23.67 1.95 16.64
N ALA A 171 -24.87 2.48 16.95
CA ALA A 171 -25.60 2.13 18.19
C ALA A 171 -26.03 0.66 18.23
N ASN A 172 -26.19 0.00 17.08
CA ASN A 172 -26.55 -1.41 16.97
C ASN A 172 -25.61 -2.14 15.99
N PRO A 173 -24.33 -2.34 16.37
CA PRO A 173 -23.34 -2.87 15.46
C PRO A 173 -23.58 -4.34 15.11
N LYS A 174 -23.53 -4.63 13.82
CA LYS A 174 -23.61 -6.00 13.26
C LYS A 174 -22.43 -6.31 12.35
N GLN A 175 -21.73 -5.30 11.85
CA GLN A 175 -20.60 -5.45 10.96
C GLN A 175 -19.48 -6.27 11.62
N PRO A 176 -19.09 -7.43 11.07
CA PRO A 176 -17.91 -8.16 11.53
C PRO A 176 -16.63 -7.35 11.36
N THR A 177 -15.75 -7.39 12.36
CA THR A 177 -14.47 -6.65 12.36
C THR A 177 -13.24 -7.56 12.29
N LYS A 178 -13.43 -8.84 12.07
CA LYS A 178 -12.38 -9.88 11.87
C LYS A 178 -12.97 -11.00 11.04
N ASN A 179 -12.10 -11.78 10.41
CA ASN A 179 -12.54 -12.99 9.69
C ASN A 179 -13.44 -13.86 10.57
N ASN A 180 -14.62 -14.19 10.08
CA ASN A 180 -15.64 -14.94 10.82
C ASN A 180 -16.35 -16.00 9.97
N TYR A 181 -15.86 -16.26 8.75
CA TYR A 181 -16.40 -17.28 7.88
C TYR A 181 -16.38 -18.67 8.53
N GLY A 182 -17.34 -19.51 8.17
CA GLY A 182 -17.47 -20.85 8.74
C GLY A 182 -18.11 -20.87 10.13
N ASN A 183 -18.55 -19.73 10.69
CA ASN A 183 -19.23 -19.68 11.97
C ASN A 183 -20.75 -19.61 11.78
N PRO A 184 -21.50 -20.74 11.84
CA PRO A 184 -22.93 -20.78 11.57
C PRO A 184 -23.77 -19.96 12.56
N THR A 185 -23.24 -19.60 13.72
CA THR A 185 -23.96 -18.77 14.72
C THR A 185 -23.90 -17.28 14.40
N GLN A 186 -23.11 -16.88 13.39
CA GLN A 186 -22.94 -15.48 12.98
C GLN A 186 -23.46 -15.20 11.58
N ILE A 187 -24.35 -16.06 11.05
CA ILE A 187 -25.04 -15.78 9.78
C ILE A 187 -26.01 -14.62 10.01
N LEU A 188 -25.88 -13.59 9.21
CA LEU A 188 -26.74 -12.41 9.22
C LEU A 188 -27.64 -12.41 7.98
N THR A 189 -28.87 -11.95 8.17
CA THR A 189 -29.86 -11.82 7.09
C THR A 189 -30.42 -10.40 7.09
N TYR A 190 -31.26 -10.07 6.10
CA TYR A 190 -32.01 -8.82 6.14
C TYR A 190 -32.75 -8.68 7.48
N PRO A 191 -32.77 -7.51 8.15
CA PRO A 191 -32.33 -6.20 7.65
C PRO A 191 -30.85 -5.88 7.92
N TYR A 192 -30.06 -6.77 8.47
CA TYR A 192 -28.65 -6.46 8.83
C TYR A 192 -27.76 -6.35 7.62
N ILE A 193 -27.93 -7.24 6.65
CA ILE A 193 -27.29 -7.14 5.32
C ILE A 193 -28.30 -6.63 4.27
N PRO A 194 -27.83 -6.09 3.12
CA PRO A 194 -28.73 -5.60 2.07
C PRO A 194 -29.64 -6.69 1.51
N LYS A 195 -30.85 -6.30 1.05
CA LYS A 195 -31.62 -7.16 0.16
C LYS A 195 -30.89 -7.35 -1.16
N GLN A 196 -31.12 -8.51 -1.78
CA GLN A 196 -30.45 -8.85 -3.05
C GLN A 196 -31.31 -8.55 -4.30
N ASP A 197 -32.36 -7.78 -4.16
CA ASP A 197 -33.32 -7.47 -5.20
C ASP A 197 -33.13 -6.06 -5.83
N GLY A 198 -32.16 -5.30 -5.37
CA GLY A 198 -31.89 -3.94 -5.82
C GLY A 198 -32.84 -2.87 -5.27
N THR A 199 -33.69 -3.20 -4.29
CA THR A 199 -34.69 -2.24 -3.72
C THR A 199 -34.19 -1.54 -2.44
N ASP A 200 -33.21 -2.09 -1.77
CA ASP A 200 -32.53 -1.47 -0.60
C ASP A 200 -31.45 -0.50 -1.09
N ALA A 201 -31.36 0.69 -0.50
CA ALA A 201 -30.31 1.68 -0.87
C ALA A 201 -28.86 1.15 -0.70
N ARG A 202 -28.67 0.08 0.06
CA ARG A 202 -27.40 -0.64 0.24
C ARG A 202 -27.19 -1.76 -0.80
N SER A 203 -28.23 -2.11 -1.57
CA SER A 203 -28.15 -3.09 -2.65
C SER A 203 -27.44 -2.50 -3.87
N TYR A 204 -26.94 -3.37 -4.73
CA TYR A 204 -26.39 -2.97 -6.01
C TYR A 204 -27.37 -2.19 -6.87
N ASN A 205 -26.87 -1.33 -7.75
CA ASN A 205 -27.69 -0.55 -8.66
C ASN A 205 -28.24 -1.41 -9.81
N LYS A 206 -29.37 -2.06 -9.54
CA LYS A 206 -30.02 -2.94 -10.52
C LYS A 206 -30.39 -2.22 -11.82
N ALA A 207 -30.79 -0.94 -11.74
CA ALA A 207 -31.17 -0.17 -12.92
C ALA A 207 -29.98 0.06 -13.86
N ALA A 208 -28.81 0.39 -13.33
CA ALA A 208 -27.59 0.53 -14.13
C ALA A 208 -27.18 -0.81 -14.76
N VAL A 209 -27.22 -1.91 -13.99
CA VAL A 209 -26.94 -3.27 -14.49
C VAL A 209 -27.90 -3.65 -15.61
N ASP A 210 -29.19 -3.50 -15.39
CA ASP A 210 -30.23 -3.86 -16.40
C ASP A 210 -30.08 -3.04 -17.69
N ALA A 211 -29.69 -1.76 -17.57
CA ALA A 211 -29.46 -0.89 -18.71
C ALA A 211 -28.09 -1.11 -19.38
N GLY A 212 -27.16 -1.81 -18.73
CA GLY A 212 -25.78 -1.99 -19.22
C GLY A 212 -24.95 -0.70 -19.16
N LEU A 213 -25.14 0.06 -18.10
CA LEU A 213 -24.45 1.33 -17.86
C LEU A 213 -23.35 1.15 -16.82
N ASP A 214 -22.29 1.90 -16.96
CA ASP A 214 -21.31 2.10 -15.88
C ASP A 214 -21.96 2.67 -14.63
N ALA A 215 -21.24 2.64 -13.53
CA ALA A 215 -21.72 3.12 -12.24
C ALA A 215 -22.21 4.58 -12.29
N GLN A 216 -23.33 4.83 -11.63
CA GLN A 216 -24.04 6.11 -11.67
C GLN A 216 -23.87 6.93 -10.37
N THR A 217 -23.48 6.28 -9.26
CA THR A 217 -23.30 7.01 -7.99
C THR A 217 -21.98 7.79 -7.98
N PRO A 218 -21.96 8.98 -7.34
CA PRO A 218 -20.76 9.83 -7.34
C PRO A 218 -19.51 9.14 -6.79
N LEU A 219 -19.64 8.28 -5.77
CA LEU A 219 -18.52 7.55 -5.23
C LEU A 219 -17.90 6.62 -6.28
N PHE A 220 -18.73 5.80 -6.93
CA PHE A 220 -18.24 4.82 -7.89
C PHE A 220 -17.68 5.45 -9.16
N GLN A 221 -18.15 6.62 -9.56
CA GLN A 221 -17.58 7.38 -10.67
C GLN A 221 -16.17 7.90 -10.41
N THR A 222 -15.70 7.89 -9.14
CA THR A 222 -14.32 8.21 -8.78
C THR A 222 -13.38 7.00 -8.80
N LEU A 223 -13.91 5.79 -8.93
CA LEU A 223 -13.14 4.57 -8.93
C LEU A 223 -12.42 4.38 -10.28
N PRO A 224 -11.35 3.59 -10.33
CA PRO A 224 -10.77 3.18 -11.61
C PRO A 224 -11.81 2.49 -12.49
N ASN A 225 -11.70 2.63 -13.79
CA ASN A 225 -12.47 1.82 -14.72
C ASN A 225 -11.75 0.52 -15.07
N VAL A 226 -12.40 -0.32 -15.86
CA VAL A 226 -11.88 -1.63 -16.27
C VAL A 226 -10.52 -1.54 -16.99
N ASN A 227 -10.31 -0.52 -17.82
CA ASN A 227 -9.04 -0.30 -18.53
C ASN A 227 -7.92 0.13 -17.57
N GLU A 228 -8.21 1.05 -16.66
CA GLU A 228 -7.25 1.49 -15.63
C GLU A 228 -6.83 0.31 -14.73
N LEU A 229 -7.77 -0.58 -14.37
CA LEU A 229 -7.43 -1.80 -13.61
C LEU A 229 -6.48 -2.72 -14.37
N CYS A 230 -6.65 -2.85 -15.68
CA CYS A 230 -5.71 -3.59 -16.52
C CYS A 230 -4.30 -3.01 -16.42
N TRP A 231 -4.16 -1.68 -16.53
CA TRP A 231 -2.87 -1.00 -16.37
C TRP A 231 -2.25 -1.22 -14.98
N TYR A 232 -3.02 -1.07 -13.91
CA TYR A 232 -2.52 -1.32 -12.54
C TYR A 232 -2.08 -2.77 -12.35
N SER A 233 -2.81 -3.72 -12.95
CA SER A 233 -2.50 -5.15 -12.79
C SER A 233 -1.23 -5.58 -13.51
N PHE A 234 -0.98 -5.06 -14.72
CA PHE A 234 0.10 -5.56 -15.59
C PHE A 234 1.28 -4.60 -15.71
N GLU A 235 1.06 -3.29 -15.58
CA GLU A 235 2.10 -2.26 -15.69
C GLU A 235 2.34 -1.52 -14.36
N GLY A 236 1.51 -1.80 -13.35
CA GLY A 236 1.60 -1.23 -12.02
C GLY A 236 2.70 -1.82 -11.13
N ASP A 237 3.51 -2.76 -11.63
CA ASP A 237 4.55 -3.45 -10.86
C ASP A 237 4.03 -3.90 -9.48
N PRO A 238 3.04 -4.80 -9.43
CA PRO A 238 2.40 -5.20 -8.20
C PRO A 238 3.39 -5.88 -7.24
N ARG A 239 3.39 -5.43 -5.96
CA ARG A 239 4.28 -5.94 -4.92
C ARG A 239 3.52 -6.22 -3.64
N TRP A 240 3.47 -7.49 -3.26
CA TRP A 240 2.86 -7.90 -2.00
C TRP A 240 3.76 -7.55 -0.82
N ASP A 241 3.20 -6.89 0.17
CA ASP A 241 3.87 -6.55 1.42
C ASP A 241 3.08 -7.11 2.61
N SER A 242 3.55 -8.22 3.16
CA SER A 242 2.95 -8.87 4.32
C SER A 242 3.17 -8.12 5.64
N SER A 243 4.01 -7.09 5.65
CA SER A 243 4.49 -6.44 6.86
C SER A 243 3.92 -5.04 7.06
N GLU A 244 3.47 -4.34 6.00
CA GLU A 244 2.99 -2.97 6.13
C GLU A 244 1.74 -2.89 7.01
N LEU A 245 1.82 -2.07 8.05
CA LEU A 245 0.79 -1.92 9.07
C LEU A 245 -0.28 -0.93 8.63
N TRP A 246 -1.53 -1.27 8.90
CA TRP A 246 -2.68 -0.39 8.71
C TRP A 246 -3.77 -0.68 9.75
N THR A 247 -4.71 0.26 9.92
CA THR A 247 -5.82 0.08 10.86
C THR A 247 -7.17 0.29 10.18
N MET A 248 -8.16 -0.47 10.63
CA MET A 248 -9.54 -0.31 10.25
C MET A 248 -10.45 -0.85 11.37
N MET A 249 -11.62 -0.26 11.55
CA MET A 249 -12.60 -0.70 12.56
C MET A 249 -11.99 -0.88 13.96
N GLY A 250 -11.10 0.04 14.36
CA GLY A 250 -10.44 0.03 15.67
C GLY A 250 -9.38 -1.08 15.86
N LYS A 251 -9.05 -1.85 14.84
CA LYS A 251 -8.08 -2.96 14.89
C LYS A 251 -6.85 -2.68 14.03
N LEU A 252 -5.74 -3.31 14.42
CA LEU A 252 -4.48 -3.31 13.67
C LEU A 252 -4.43 -4.54 12.77
N TYR A 253 -4.02 -4.32 11.53
CA TYR A 253 -3.82 -5.33 10.50
C TYR A 253 -2.48 -5.12 9.81
N GLN A 254 -2.07 -6.10 9.03
CA GLN A 254 -0.92 -6.03 8.13
C GLN A 254 -1.24 -6.74 6.82
N GLY A 255 -0.45 -6.48 5.79
CA GLY A 255 -0.61 -7.09 4.48
C GLY A 255 -1.39 -6.22 3.50
N GLY A 256 -0.91 -6.20 2.28
CA GLY A 256 -1.51 -5.46 1.17
C GLY A 256 -0.59 -5.39 -0.03
N LEU A 257 -1.02 -4.65 -1.02
CA LEU A 257 -0.37 -4.53 -2.32
C LEU A 257 0.10 -3.10 -2.57
N TRP A 258 1.37 -2.98 -2.96
CA TRP A 258 1.90 -1.75 -3.54
C TRP A 258 1.74 -1.80 -5.05
N LEU A 259 1.27 -0.70 -5.62
CA LEU A 259 1.14 -0.50 -7.07
C LEU A 259 1.73 0.85 -7.47
N LYS A 260 2.34 0.94 -8.65
CA LYS A 260 2.74 2.22 -9.22
C LYS A 260 1.54 3.15 -9.36
N LYS A 261 1.75 4.42 -9.02
CA LYS A 261 0.78 5.47 -9.28
C LYS A 261 0.54 5.62 -10.77
N LYS A 262 -0.66 6.07 -11.15
CA LYS A 262 -1.03 6.36 -12.53
C LYS A 262 0.00 7.25 -13.24
N ALA A 263 0.44 8.32 -12.56
CA ALA A 263 1.46 9.22 -13.10
C ALA A 263 2.80 8.50 -13.37
N THR A 264 3.17 7.51 -12.54
CA THR A 264 4.37 6.70 -12.72
C THR A 264 4.23 5.78 -13.93
N ILE A 265 3.10 5.09 -14.07
CA ILE A 265 2.81 4.23 -15.23
C ILE A 265 2.88 5.06 -16.51
N MET A 266 2.20 6.22 -16.54
CA MET A 266 2.22 7.12 -17.70
C MET A 266 3.64 7.57 -18.07
N ARG A 267 4.45 7.95 -17.07
CA ARG A 267 5.86 8.35 -17.28
C ARG A 267 6.67 7.20 -17.89
N ASP A 268 6.55 6.01 -17.32
CA ASP A 268 7.34 4.85 -17.72
C ASP A 268 7.00 4.37 -19.15
N HIS A 269 5.75 4.58 -19.59
CA HIS A 269 5.26 4.26 -20.94
C HIS A 269 5.25 5.46 -21.90
N HIS A 270 5.80 6.61 -21.49
CA HIS A 270 5.82 7.85 -22.32
C HIS A 270 4.43 8.32 -22.76
N ILE A 271 3.40 8.07 -21.94
CA ILE A 271 2.01 8.45 -22.19
C ILE A 271 1.80 9.88 -21.69
N THR A 272 1.33 10.76 -22.58
CA THR A 272 1.08 12.18 -22.26
C THR A 272 -0.41 12.53 -22.14
N ASP A 273 -1.30 11.74 -22.76
CA ASP A 273 -2.75 11.93 -22.64
C ASP A 273 -3.25 11.36 -21.30
N PRO A 274 -3.81 12.18 -20.40
CA PRO A 274 -4.33 11.72 -19.11
C PRO A 274 -5.51 10.73 -19.23
N ASN A 275 -6.19 10.67 -20.38
CA ASN A 275 -7.31 9.76 -20.63
C ASN A 275 -6.88 8.43 -21.27
N TYR A 276 -5.62 8.30 -21.67
CA TYR A 276 -5.14 7.10 -22.39
C TYR A 276 -5.43 5.82 -21.59
N LEU A 277 -5.13 5.81 -20.28
CA LEU A 277 -5.36 4.64 -19.42
C LEU A 277 -6.85 4.34 -19.24
N LYS A 278 -7.72 5.35 -19.32
CA LYS A 278 -9.18 5.17 -19.21
C LYS A 278 -9.80 4.63 -20.50
N ASN A 279 -9.25 5.01 -21.64
CA ASN A 279 -9.88 4.71 -22.94
C ASN A 279 -9.53 3.32 -23.47
N GLY A 280 -8.51 2.67 -22.93
CA GLY A 280 -8.10 1.34 -23.33
C GLY A 280 -6.86 0.85 -22.57
N ALA A 281 -6.56 -0.42 -22.76
CA ALA A 281 -5.34 -1.05 -22.25
C ALA A 281 -4.85 -2.13 -23.22
N ILE A 282 -3.71 -2.74 -22.89
CA ILE A 282 -3.06 -3.73 -23.76
C ILE A 282 -3.67 -5.11 -23.53
N ASP A 283 -4.18 -5.74 -24.59
CA ASP A 283 -4.73 -7.09 -24.53
C ASP A 283 -3.65 -8.17 -24.53
N PHE A 284 -4.08 -9.42 -24.41
CA PHE A 284 -3.19 -10.60 -24.50
C PHE A 284 -2.35 -10.67 -25.78
N PHE A 285 -2.83 -10.08 -26.88
CA PHE A 285 -2.16 -10.07 -28.17
C PHE A 285 -1.26 -8.83 -28.40
N GLY A 286 -1.17 -7.92 -27.42
CA GLY A 286 -0.40 -6.69 -27.52
C GLY A 286 -1.13 -5.54 -28.21
N ASN A 287 -2.45 -5.64 -28.43
CA ASN A 287 -3.24 -4.57 -29.03
C ASN A 287 -3.81 -3.65 -27.96
N TYR A 288 -3.88 -2.35 -28.26
CA TYR A 288 -4.60 -1.40 -27.43
C TYR A 288 -6.11 -1.52 -27.70
N VAL A 289 -6.87 -1.94 -26.69
CA VAL A 289 -8.32 -2.22 -26.82
C VAL A 289 -9.08 -1.65 -25.62
N ASP A 290 -10.39 -1.49 -25.78
CA ASP A 290 -11.30 -1.14 -24.70
C ASP A 290 -11.90 -2.41 -24.10
N PHE A 291 -11.64 -2.65 -22.81
CA PHE A 291 -12.12 -3.81 -22.05
C PHE A 291 -13.58 -3.69 -21.57
N HIS A 292 -14.27 -2.58 -21.83
CA HIS A 292 -15.72 -2.53 -21.68
C HIS A 292 -16.38 -3.54 -22.65
N ASP A 293 -15.73 -3.84 -23.77
CA ASP A 293 -16.06 -4.97 -24.62
C ASP A 293 -15.56 -6.27 -23.99
N GLY A 294 -16.44 -6.98 -23.30
CA GLY A 294 -16.14 -8.25 -22.63
C GLY A 294 -15.74 -9.41 -23.53
N THR A 295 -15.68 -9.22 -24.85
CA THR A 295 -15.08 -10.19 -25.80
C THR A 295 -13.56 -10.10 -25.85
N LYS A 296 -12.95 -9.02 -25.35
CA LYS A 296 -11.51 -8.85 -25.33
C LYS A 296 -10.87 -9.73 -24.28
N ARG A 297 -9.70 -10.29 -24.62
CA ARG A 297 -8.94 -11.17 -23.73
C ARG A 297 -7.95 -10.35 -22.92
N THR A 298 -8.11 -10.36 -21.61
CA THR A 298 -7.11 -9.82 -20.69
C THR A 298 -5.80 -10.57 -20.81
N PRO A 299 -4.65 -9.94 -20.52
CA PRO A 299 -3.39 -10.62 -20.30
C PRO A 299 -3.52 -11.75 -19.26
N TYR A 300 -2.48 -12.57 -19.12
CA TYR A 300 -2.45 -13.59 -18.07
C TYR A 300 -2.51 -12.93 -16.69
N GLN A 301 -2.93 -13.72 -15.69
CA GLN A 301 -2.93 -13.31 -14.29
C GLN A 301 -1.55 -12.78 -13.88
N ALA A 302 -1.51 -11.57 -13.32
CA ALA A 302 -0.29 -11.01 -12.77
C ALA A 302 0.06 -11.68 -11.44
N ARG A 303 1.35 -11.79 -11.16
CA ARG A 303 1.86 -12.26 -9.88
C ARG A 303 2.61 -11.12 -9.21
N PRO A 304 2.26 -10.76 -7.97
CA PRO A 304 3.00 -9.72 -7.28
C PRO A 304 4.42 -10.20 -6.94
N SER A 305 5.40 -9.31 -7.04
CA SER A 305 6.71 -9.53 -6.44
C SER A 305 6.59 -9.44 -4.91
N HIS A 306 7.45 -10.17 -4.20
CA HIS A 306 7.60 -10.06 -2.75
C HIS A 306 8.79 -9.17 -2.35
N ASP A 307 9.43 -8.56 -3.33
CA ASP A 307 10.50 -7.60 -3.07
C ASP A 307 9.95 -6.30 -2.53
N ILE A 308 10.74 -5.66 -1.68
CA ILE A 308 10.41 -4.32 -1.16
C ILE A 308 10.30 -3.34 -2.33
N VAL A 309 9.33 -2.43 -2.27
CA VAL A 309 9.20 -1.35 -3.26
C VAL A 309 10.51 -0.55 -3.36
N PRO A 310 11.08 -0.36 -4.55
CA PRO A 310 12.37 0.30 -4.70
C PRO A 310 12.29 1.80 -4.42
N ASN A 311 11.10 2.38 -4.59
CA ASN A 311 10.82 3.80 -4.37
C ASN A 311 9.34 3.97 -4.02
N ALA A 312 8.99 3.94 -2.74
CA ALA A 312 7.60 4.05 -2.30
C ALA A 312 6.94 5.41 -2.66
N PHE A 313 7.73 6.42 -3.07
CA PHE A 313 7.19 7.68 -3.56
C PHE A 313 6.40 7.53 -4.88
N ASP A 314 6.82 6.60 -5.74
CA ASP A 314 6.19 6.29 -7.03
C ASP A 314 5.03 5.29 -6.91
N TYR A 315 4.75 4.79 -5.70
CA TYR A 315 3.74 3.77 -5.45
C TYR A 315 2.65 4.28 -4.49
N PHE A 316 1.53 3.59 -4.47
CA PHE A 316 0.51 3.68 -3.44
C PHE A 316 0.24 2.28 -2.88
N PHE A 317 -0.32 2.24 -1.67
CA PHE A 317 -0.60 0.99 -0.95
C PHE A 317 -2.10 0.75 -0.85
N LEU A 318 -2.54 -0.44 -1.27
CA LEU A 318 -3.87 -0.98 -1.08
C LEU A 318 -3.84 -2.04 0.04
N PRO A 319 -4.52 -1.84 1.17
CA PRO A 319 -4.57 -2.82 2.24
C PRO A 319 -5.39 -4.06 1.85
N ALA A 320 -5.02 -5.21 2.37
CA ALA A 320 -5.77 -6.46 2.21
C ALA A 320 -7.03 -6.43 3.10
N THR A 321 -8.07 -5.72 2.66
CA THR A 321 -9.27 -5.42 3.45
C THR A 321 -10.29 -6.54 3.48
N GLY A 322 -10.12 -7.61 2.69
CA GLY A 322 -11.13 -8.66 2.54
C GLY A 322 -12.44 -8.16 1.94
N TYR A 323 -13.49 -8.94 2.09
CA TYR A 323 -14.82 -8.64 1.60
C TYR A 323 -15.91 -9.24 2.49
N TYR A 324 -17.14 -8.73 2.36
CA TYR A 324 -18.31 -9.28 3.01
C TYR A 324 -19.14 -10.11 2.04
N ASP A 325 -19.44 -11.34 2.45
CA ASP A 325 -20.34 -12.23 1.72
C ASP A 325 -21.79 -11.73 1.81
N TRP A 326 -22.46 -11.69 0.68
CA TRP A 326 -23.79 -11.12 0.57
C TRP A 326 -24.91 -11.99 1.17
N TYR A 327 -24.65 -13.28 1.34
CA TYR A 327 -25.64 -14.22 1.84
C TYR A 327 -25.56 -14.41 3.36
N THR A 328 -24.36 -14.37 3.92
CA THR A 328 -24.10 -14.63 5.33
C THR A 328 -23.70 -13.40 6.12
N GLY A 329 -23.25 -12.34 5.45
CA GLY A 329 -22.62 -11.19 6.09
C GLY A 329 -21.24 -11.48 6.68
N TRP A 330 -20.64 -12.63 6.39
CA TRP A 330 -19.33 -12.97 6.89
C TRP A 330 -18.23 -12.12 6.25
N LEU A 331 -17.22 -11.79 7.07
CA LEU A 331 -16.00 -11.16 6.60
C LEU A 331 -14.97 -12.23 6.24
N TYR A 332 -14.49 -12.16 5.01
CA TYR A 332 -13.43 -13.02 4.47
C TYR A 332 -12.16 -12.23 4.23
N GLY A 333 -11.03 -12.85 4.41
CA GLY A 333 -9.73 -12.46 3.86
C GLY A 333 -9.09 -11.18 4.40
N ILE A 334 -9.65 -10.51 5.43
CA ILE A 334 -9.00 -9.31 5.98
C ILE A 334 -7.59 -9.62 6.48
N GLY A 335 -6.59 -8.84 6.02
CA GLY A 335 -5.15 -9.07 6.26
C GLY A 335 -4.50 -10.07 5.30
N ARG A 336 -5.27 -10.71 4.40
CA ARG A 336 -4.79 -11.68 3.42
C ARG A 336 -5.18 -11.31 2.00
N ASP A 337 -6.43 -10.93 1.78
CA ASP A 337 -7.00 -10.69 0.45
C ASP A 337 -7.47 -9.24 0.35
N GLY A 338 -7.23 -8.58 -0.78
CA GLY A 338 -7.83 -7.29 -1.12
C GLY A 338 -8.87 -7.47 -2.21
N SER A 339 -10.09 -6.93 -1.99
CA SER A 339 -11.19 -7.00 -2.96
C SER A 339 -11.82 -5.63 -3.11
N TYR A 340 -11.73 -5.07 -4.32
CA TYR A 340 -12.08 -3.68 -4.60
C TYR A 340 -13.02 -3.58 -5.79
N TRP A 341 -14.02 -2.70 -5.66
CA TRP A 341 -14.89 -2.34 -6.77
C TRP A 341 -14.19 -1.40 -7.75
N GLN A 342 -14.70 -1.40 -8.96
CA GLN A 342 -14.42 -0.45 -10.03
C GLN A 342 -15.75 0.08 -10.62
N GLN A 343 -15.66 1.08 -11.50
CA GLN A 343 -16.86 1.78 -11.98
C GLN A 343 -17.57 1.13 -13.18
N SER A 344 -16.87 0.30 -13.97
CA SER A 344 -17.39 -0.11 -15.29
C SER A 344 -18.24 -1.36 -15.25
N LEU A 345 -19.17 -1.48 -16.16
CA LEU A 345 -19.71 -2.76 -16.61
C LEU A 345 -19.01 -3.21 -17.88
N THR A 346 -18.71 -4.50 -17.97
CA THR A 346 -18.26 -5.15 -19.20
C THR A 346 -19.40 -5.92 -19.82
N ILE A 347 -19.52 -5.84 -21.15
CA ILE A 347 -20.64 -6.41 -21.89
C ILE A 347 -20.12 -7.47 -22.86
N ASN A 348 -20.68 -8.68 -22.78
CA ASN A 348 -20.42 -9.76 -23.72
C ASN A 348 -21.75 -10.34 -24.22
N GLY A 349 -22.17 -9.93 -25.40
CA GLY A 349 -23.50 -10.26 -25.92
C GLY A 349 -24.60 -9.68 -25.03
N SER A 350 -25.46 -10.55 -24.48
CA SER A 350 -26.50 -10.17 -23.51
C SER A 350 -26.04 -10.18 -22.06
N SER A 351 -24.84 -10.72 -21.78
CA SER A 351 -24.28 -10.85 -20.44
C SER A 351 -23.58 -9.57 -20.01
N LYS A 352 -23.78 -9.19 -18.76
CA LYS A 352 -23.22 -8.00 -18.14
C LYS A 352 -22.45 -8.42 -16.90
N TYR A 353 -21.28 -7.89 -16.71
CA TYR A 353 -20.39 -8.26 -15.62
C TYR A 353 -19.85 -7.01 -14.96
N CYS A 354 -19.76 -6.98 -13.63
CA CYS A 354 -18.90 -6.04 -12.93
C CYS A 354 -17.53 -6.69 -12.74
N THR A 355 -16.51 -5.96 -13.07
CA THR A 355 -15.13 -6.40 -12.86
C THR A 355 -14.70 -6.03 -11.45
N LEU A 356 -13.99 -6.93 -10.80
CA LEU A 356 -13.35 -6.69 -9.50
C LEU A 356 -11.85 -6.53 -9.70
N PHE A 357 -11.22 -5.84 -8.77
CA PHE A 357 -9.78 -5.90 -8.56
C PHE A 357 -9.52 -6.69 -7.27
N GLU A 358 -8.95 -7.87 -7.42
CA GLU A 358 -8.63 -8.75 -6.31
C GLU A 358 -7.15 -9.07 -6.29
N PHE A 359 -6.61 -9.23 -5.09
CA PHE A 359 -5.23 -9.64 -4.91
C PHE A 359 -5.04 -10.37 -3.58
N ASP A 360 -4.04 -11.22 -3.57
CA ASP A 360 -3.45 -11.84 -2.39
C ASP A 360 -1.91 -11.89 -2.54
N ALA A 361 -1.24 -12.72 -1.74
CA ALA A 361 0.21 -12.87 -1.79
C ALA A 361 0.71 -13.50 -3.12
N ASP A 362 -0.12 -14.26 -3.81
CA ASP A 362 0.28 -15.05 -4.97
C ASP A 362 -0.22 -14.48 -6.29
N TYR A 363 -1.33 -13.69 -6.24
CA TYR A 363 -2.03 -13.26 -7.45
C TYR A 363 -2.56 -11.83 -7.37
N VAL A 364 -2.52 -11.15 -8.52
CA VAL A 364 -3.36 -10.00 -8.80
C VAL A 364 -4.35 -10.43 -9.87
N TYR A 365 -5.61 -10.46 -9.49
CA TYR A 365 -6.68 -10.95 -10.33
C TYR A 365 -7.46 -9.78 -10.91
N PHE A 366 -7.53 -9.76 -12.23
CA PHE A 366 -8.33 -8.86 -13.02
C PHE A 366 -9.11 -9.69 -14.04
N ALA A 367 -10.42 -9.72 -13.92
CA ALA A 367 -11.29 -10.42 -14.86
C ALA A 367 -12.30 -9.48 -15.46
N SER A 368 -12.24 -9.30 -16.77
CA SER A 368 -13.18 -8.46 -17.51
C SER A 368 -14.54 -9.13 -17.77
N ASN A 369 -14.71 -10.41 -17.42
CA ASN A 369 -15.89 -11.18 -17.84
C ASN A 369 -16.38 -12.27 -16.88
N GLN A 370 -16.13 -12.19 -15.58
CA GLN A 370 -16.38 -13.33 -14.71
C GLN A 370 -17.24 -13.09 -13.46
N SER A 371 -17.74 -11.89 -13.16
CA SER A 371 -18.59 -11.76 -11.97
C SER A 371 -19.93 -11.08 -12.27
N SER A 372 -21.00 -11.81 -12.02
CA SER A 372 -22.36 -11.27 -11.85
C SER A 372 -22.67 -11.00 -10.37
N ASP A 373 -21.66 -11.02 -9.50
CA ASP A 373 -21.82 -10.97 -8.04
C ASP A 373 -21.84 -9.53 -7.52
N TYR A 374 -22.70 -8.69 -8.07
CA TYR A 374 -22.89 -7.27 -7.71
C TYR A 374 -23.22 -7.06 -6.23
N GLN A 375 -23.59 -8.13 -5.54
CA GLN A 375 -24.14 -8.12 -4.19
C GLN A 375 -23.08 -8.13 -3.09
N TYR A 376 -21.87 -8.58 -3.35
CA TYR A 376 -20.82 -8.63 -2.34
C TYR A 376 -20.51 -7.25 -1.75
N GLY A 377 -20.20 -7.20 -0.47
CA GLY A 377 -19.68 -6.00 0.17
C GLY A 377 -18.17 -5.86 -0.07
N LEU A 378 -17.78 -5.24 -1.19
CA LEU A 378 -16.37 -4.99 -1.51
C LEU A 378 -15.99 -3.53 -1.23
N ARG A 379 -14.69 -3.29 -1.16
CA ARG A 379 -14.15 -1.96 -0.93
C ARG A 379 -14.43 -1.04 -2.11
N ALA A 380 -15.08 0.11 -1.86
CA ALA A 380 -15.25 1.18 -2.82
C ALA A 380 -14.44 2.41 -2.34
N GLN A 381 -13.29 2.65 -2.95
CA GLN A 381 -12.44 3.80 -2.70
C GLN A 381 -11.56 4.09 -3.92
N PRO A 382 -11.24 5.36 -4.21
CA PRO A 382 -10.20 5.70 -5.18
C PRO A 382 -8.88 5.03 -4.82
N PHE A 383 -8.06 4.67 -5.81
CA PHE A 383 -6.82 3.96 -5.58
C PHE A 383 -5.71 4.90 -5.07
N GLU A 384 -5.64 6.13 -5.54
CA GLU A 384 -4.61 7.13 -5.23
C GLU A 384 -5.13 8.32 -4.44
#